data_f8fce89436631c37ec229fb82cbbd134
#
_entry.id   f8fce89436631c37ec229fb82cbbd134
#
_cell.length_a   1.000
_cell.length_b   1.000
_cell.length_c   1.000
_cell.angle_alpha   90.00
_cell.angle_beta   90.00
_cell.angle_gamma   90.00
#
_symmetry.space_group_name_H-M   'P 1'
#
loop_
_entity.id
_entity.type
_entity.pdbx_description
1 polymer ?
#
loop_
_entity_poly.entity_id
_entity_poly.type
_entity_poly.pdbx_seq_one_letter_code
_entity_poly.pdbx_strand_id
1 'polypeptide(L)'
;LWGAGFLYFRLPGTMAGLAAIGFGVAALAGLVGVWSGEARLPLGFAVLFVSLLGWWSSFHPSHDRDWIPELARLPAIAQEGDVLTVSNLRNFRWRTEEDYDQHWETRRYDLAKVTGADIFLSYWSGEAIAHLLVSFTFSDSVPLTFSIEVRREKGEDWSALAGFFRSYEMAYVAADERDIVGLRTHARKEDARLFRLSASPRQARDLLLAYAGDINDLAAKPRWYNTLTTNCTTVVYHL
;
A
#
# COMPACT_ATOMS: atom_id res chain seq x y z
N LEU A 1 -24.28 -3.04 2.02
CA LEU A 1 -23.22 -2.21 2.65
C LEU A 1 -22.08 -1.92 1.68
N TRP A 2 -21.50 -2.94 0.99
CA TRP A 2 -20.34 -2.75 0.13
C TRP A 2 -20.58 -1.70 -0.98
N GLY A 3 -21.71 -1.77 -1.71
CA GLY A 3 -22.02 -0.82 -2.79
C GLY A 3 -22.19 0.62 -2.30
N ALA A 4 -22.78 0.82 -1.11
CA ALA A 4 -22.90 2.14 -0.50
C ALA A 4 -21.51 2.68 -0.11
N GLY A 5 -20.64 1.85 0.47
CA GLY A 5 -19.26 2.23 0.78
C GLY A 5 -18.47 2.59 -0.46
N PHE A 6 -18.57 1.78 -1.53
CA PHE A 6 -17.91 2.08 -2.80
C PHE A 6 -18.33 3.44 -3.37
N LEU A 7 -19.65 3.73 -3.42
CA LEU A 7 -20.17 5.02 -3.90
C LEU A 7 -19.69 6.18 -3.03
N TYR A 8 -19.65 5.98 -1.69
CA TYR A 8 -19.20 7.00 -0.76
C TYR A 8 -17.73 7.39 -0.97
N PHE A 9 -16.84 6.41 -1.16
CA PHE A 9 -15.42 6.69 -1.35
C PHE A 9 -15.04 7.03 -2.80
N ARG A 10 -15.94 6.81 -3.77
CA ARG A 10 -15.63 7.05 -5.19
C ARG A 10 -16.18 8.35 -5.74
N LEU A 11 -17.25 8.85 -5.19
CA LEU A 11 -17.90 10.07 -5.66
C LEU A 11 -17.43 11.30 -4.87
N PRO A 12 -17.35 12.48 -5.50
CA PRO A 12 -16.88 13.68 -4.82
C PRO A 12 -17.99 14.33 -3.96
N GLY A 13 -17.58 14.94 -2.85
CA GLY A 13 -18.39 15.86 -2.04
C GLY A 13 -19.74 15.29 -1.59
N THR A 14 -20.78 16.11 -1.66
CA THR A 14 -22.14 15.75 -1.22
C THR A 14 -22.78 14.63 -2.04
N MET A 15 -22.37 14.44 -3.30
CA MET A 15 -22.87 13.35 -4.15
C MET A 15 -22.53 11.97 -3.56
N ALA A 16 -21.41 11.84 -2.89
CA ALA A 16 -20.97 10.59 -2.24
C ALA A 16 -22.01 10.10 -1.23
N GLY A 17 -22.43 10.98 -0.29
CA GLY A 17 -23.43 10.65 0.72
C GLY A 17 -24.79 10.35 0.13
N LEU A 18 -25.26 11.18 -0.82
CA LEU A 18 -26.57 10.99 -1.47
C LEU A 18 -26.63 9.68 -2.23
N ALA A 19 -25.61 9.34 -3.00
CA ALA A 19 -25.56 8.09 -3.75
C ALA A 19 -25.50 6.87 -2.82
N ALA A 20 -24.71 6.92 -1.75
CA ALA A 20 -24.62 5.84 -0.76
C ALA A 20 -25.97 5.62 -0.06
N ILE A 21 -26.66 6.69 0.36
CA ILE A 21 -28.00 6.62 0.97
C ILE A 21 -29.01 6.07 -0.04
N GLY A 22 -29.05 6.61 -1.26
CA GLY A 22 -29.96 6.15 -2.32
C GLY A 22 -29.80 4.66 -2.63
N PHE A 23 -28.54 4.20 -2.71
CA PHE A 23 -28.24 2.77 -2.88
C PHE A 23 -28.72 1.93 -1.68
N GLY A 24 -28.54 2.42 -0.45
CA GLY A 24 -29.04 1.77 0.76
C GLY A 24 -30.56 1.66 0.78
N VAL A 25 -31.28 2.73 0.39
CA VAL A 25 -32.73 2.74 0.26
C VAL A 25 -33.21 1.75 -0.80
N ALA A 26 -32.53 1.71 -1.98
CA ALA A 26 -32.87 0.74 -3.03
C ALA A 26 -32.67 -0.72 -2.56
N ALA A 27 -31.61 -0.99 -1.78
CA ALA A 27 -31.37 -2.31 -1.20
C ALA A 27 -32.47 -2.71 -0.22
N LEU A 28 -32.89 -1.78 0.67
CA LEU A 28 -34.00 -2.01 1.60
C LEU A 28 -35.33 -2.25 0.87
N ALA A 29 -35.63 -1.46 -0.18
CA ALA A 29 -36.82 -1.66 -1.02
C ALA A 29 -36.79 -3.05 -1.71
N GLY A 30 -35.62 -3.49 -2.20
CA GLY A 30 -35.43 -4.82 -2.75
C GLY A 30 -35.74 -5.92 -1.72
N LEU A 31 -35.27 -5.79 -0.48
CA LEU A 31 -35.57 -6.74 0.61
C LEU A 31 -37.08 -6.77 0.94
N VAL A 32 -37.71 -5.61 1.04
CA VAL A 32 -39.16 -5.49 1.27
C VAL A 32 -39.94 -6.16 0.12
N GLY A 33 -39.49 -5.97 -1.12
CA GLY A 33 -40.11 -6.60 -2.29
C GLY A 33 -40.06 -8.13 -2.26
N VAL A 34 -38.95 -8.70 -1.83
CA VAL A 34 -38.82 -10.15 -1.61
C VAL A 34 -39.86 -10.63 -0.58
N TRP A 35 -40.04 -9.90 0.51
CA TRP A 35 -40.92 -10.29 1.61
C TRP A 35 -42.40 -10.08 1.28
N SER A 36 -42.71 -9.03 0.51
CA SER A 36 -44.10 -8.73 0.09
C SER A 36 -44.54 -9.47 -1.18
N GLY A 37 -43.66 -10.22 -1.86
CA GLY A 37 -43.93 -10.88 -3.14
C GLY A 37 -43.91 -9.94 -4.35
N GLU A 38 -43.48 -8.69 -4.22
CA GLU A 38 -43.37 -7.71 -5.30
C GLU A 38 -42.02 -7.85 -6.01
N ALA A 39 -42.00 -8.71 -7.08
CA ALA A 39 -40.78 -9.10 -7.78
C ALA A 39 -40.03 -7.93 -8.48
N ARG A 40 -40.71 -6.81 -8.77
CA ARG A 40 -40.09 -5.66 -9.47
C ARG A 40 -39.01 -4.97 -8.65
N LEU A 41 -39.19 -4.91 -7.33
CA LEU A 41 -38.26 -4.23 -6.43
C LEU A 41 -36.90 -4.95 -6.33
N PRO A 42 -36.85 -6.26 -6.00
CA PRO A 42 -35.58 -6.98 -5.99
C PRO A 42 -34.91 -7.07 -7.36
N LEU A 43 -35.71 -7.18 -8.48
CA LEU A 43 -35.16 -7.16 -9.81
C LEU A 43 -34.53 -5.80 -10.14
N GLY A 44 -35.18 -4.68 -9.79
CA GLY A 44 -34.63 -3.34 -9.98
C GLY A 44 -33.34 -3.15 -9.19
N PHE A 45 -33.29 -3.61 -7.93
CA PHE A 45 -32.06 -3.57 -7.14
C PHE A 45 -30.97 -4.47 -7.74
N ALA A 46 -31.29 -5.66 -8.24
CA ALA A 46 -30.32 -6.55 -8.88
C ALA A 46 -29.68 -5.90 -10.12
N VAL A 47 -30.48 -5.24 -10.95
CA VAL A 47 -29.98 -4.50 -12.13
C VAL A 47 -29.05 -3.36 -11.67
N LEU A 48 -29.45 -2.57 -10.67
CA LEU A 48 -28.62 -1.50 -10.11
C LEU A 48 -27.29 -2.05 -9.56
N PHE A 49 -27.34 -3.15 -8.83
CA PHE A 49 -26.15 -3.77 -8.25
C PHE A 49 -25.20 -4.33 -9.31
N VAL A 50 -25.73 -5.03 -10.33
CA VAL A 50 -24.92 -5.54 -11.45
C VAL A 50 -24.29 -4.38 -12.24
N SER A 51 -25.04 -3.29 -12.45
CA SER A 51 -24.49 -2.09 -13.09
C SER A 51 -23.35 -1.47 -12.28
N LEU A 52 -23.52 -1.42 -10.93
CA LEU A 52 -22.46 -0.96 -10.02
C LEU A 52 -21.24 -1.87 -10.06
N LEU A 53 -21.40 -3.19 -10.10
CA LEU A 53 -20.30 -4.13 -10.25
C LEU A 53 -19.58 -3.97 -11.60
N GLY A 54 -20.32 -3.76 -12.68
CA GLY A 54 -19.76 -3.44 -14.00
C GLY A 54 -18.90 -2.18 -13.97
N TRP A 55 -19.43 -1.12 -13.35
CA TRP A 55 -18.66 0.12 -13.17
C TRP A 55 -17.43 -0.09 -12.27
N TRP A 56 -17.57 -0.77 -11.13
CA TRP A 56 -16.43 -1.09 -10.27
C TRP A 56 -15.35 -1.91 -10.98
N SER A 57 -15.73 -2.83 -11.86
CA SER A 57 -14.79 -3.67 -12.60
C SER A 57 -14.02 -2.90 -13.69
N SER A 58 -14.53 -1.75 -14.13
CA SER A 58 -13.87 -0.90 -15.12
C SER A 58 -12.70 -0.10 -14.58
N PHE A 59 -12.54 -0.03 -13.25
CA PHE A 59 -11.38 0.64 -12.66
C PHE A 59 -10.17 -0.28 -12.67
N HIS A 60 -9.10 0.22 -13.25
CA HIS A 60 -7.80 -0.45 -13.32
C HIS A 60 -6.74 0.37 -12.57
N PRO A 61 -5.83 -0.29 -11.84
CA PRO A 61 -4.72 0.41 -11.21
C PRO A 61 -3.78 0.94 -12.29
N SER A 62 -3.10 2.06 -12.00
CA SER A 62 -2.21 2.73 -12.94
C SER A 62 -0.93 3.19 -12.24
N HIS A 63 0.17 3.32 -12.99
CA HIS A 63 1.37 4.01 -12.52
C HIS A 63 1.41 5.47 -12.99
N ASP A 64 0.55 5.85 -13.93
CA ASP A 64 0.50 7.17 -14.55
C ASP A 64 -0.59 8.03 -13.92
N ARG A 65 -0.27 8.60 -12.73
CA ARG A 65 -1.11 9.54 -12.00
C ARG A 65 -0.26 10.60 -11.31
N ASP A 66 -0.86 11.65 -10.79
CA ASP A 66 -0.15 12.73 -10.08
C ASP A 66 0.11 12.36 -8.61
N TRP A 67 1.12 11.53 -8.40
CA TRP A 67 1.49 11.00 -7.09
C TRP A 67 2.06 12.06 -6.14
N ILE A 68 1.83 11.88 -4.83
CA ILE A 68 2.56 12.66 -3.83
C ILE A 68 4.07 12.44 -3.97
N PRO A 69 4.90 13.46 -3.68
CA PRO A 69 6.33 13.41 -3.98
C PRO A 69 7.08 12.22 -3.39
N GLU A 70 6.75 11.81 -2.17
CA GLU A 70 7.39 10.71 -1.46
C GLU A 70 7.08 9.31 -2.03
N LEU A 71 6.06 9.20 -2.90
CA LEU A 71 5.64 7.98 -3.59
C LEU A 71 5.66 8.13 -5.13
N ALA A 72 6.25 9.22 -5.62
CA ALA A 72 6.26 9.53 -7.04
C ALA A 72 7.06 8.50 -7.85
N ARG A 73 8.13 7.94 -7.28
CA ARG A 73 9.00 6.98 -7.95
C ARG A 73 8.92 5.61 -7.31
N LEU A 74 8.64 4.60 -8.12
CA LEU A 74 8.78 3.21 -7.70
C LEU A 74 10.23 2.77 -7.81
N PRO A 75 10.73 1.94 -6.88
CA PRO A 75 12.05 1.34 -7.02
C PRO A 75 12.06 0.37 -8.21
N ALA A 76 13.22 0.22 -8.82
CA ALA A 76 13.51 -0.81 -9.81
C ALA A 76 14.79 -1.53 -9.38
N ILE A 77 14.77 -2.86 -9.44
CA ILE A 77 15.86 -3.69 -8.94
C ILE A 77 16.41 -4.55 -10.07
N ALA A 78 17.69 -4.37 -10.37
CA ALA A 78 18.44 -5.21 -11.30
C ALA A 78 19.43 -6.09 -10.53
N GLN A 79 19.56 -7.36 -10.94
CA GLN A 79 20.53 -8.30 -10.38
C GLN A 79 21.50 -8.72 -11.46
N GLU A 80 22.79 -8.60 -11.16
CA GLU A 80 23.90 -9.08 -12.00
C GLU A 80 24.85 -9.91 -11.12
N GLY A 81 24.75 -11.23 -11.22
CA GLY A 81 25.46 -12.14 -10.32
C GLY A 81 25.05 -11.91 -8.86
N ASP A 82 26.01 -11.59 -8.01
CA ASP A 82 25.77 -11.26 -6.60
C ASP A 82 25.56 -9.77 -6.35
N VAL A 83 25.53 -8.92 -7.38
CA VAL A 83 25.30 -7.48 -7.24
C VAL A 83 23.83 -7.16 -7.47
N LEU A 84 23.20 -6.54 -6.49
CA LEU A 84 21.85 -6.00 -6.55
C LEU A 84 21.94 -4.48 -6.74
N THR A 85 21.41 -3.95 -7.84
CA THR A 85 21.33 -2.50 -8.10
C THR A 85 19.92 -2.03 -7.86
N VAL A 86 19.73 -1.16 -6.88
CA VAL A 86 18.42 -0.57 -6.51
C VAL A 86 18.38 0.86 -7.02
N SER A 87 17.55 1.11 -8.02
CA SER A 87 17.28 2.45 -8.57
C SER A 87 16.06 3.07 -7.90
N ASN A 88 16.00 4.41 -7.88
CA ASN A 88 14.97 5.17 -7.17
C ASN A 88 14.89 4.81 -5.68
N LEU A 89 16.04 4.55 -5.06
CA LEU A 89 16.15 4.40 -3.62
C LEU A 89 15.91 5.77 -2.97
N ARG A 90 14.97 5.83 -2.03
CA ARG A 90 14.63 7.06 -1.32
C ARG A 90 15.61 7.29 -0.16
N ASN A 91 16.18 8.49 -0.08
CA ASN A 91 17.09 8.89 0.99
C ASN A 91 16.79 10.35 1.40
N PHE A 92 15.53 10.57 1.78
CA PHE A 92 15.03 11.90 2.16
C PHE A 92 15.54 12.30 3.55
N ARG A 93 15.54 13.61 3.80
CA ARG A 93 15.86 14.19 5.11
C ARG A 93 14.64 14.92 5.64
N TRP A 94 13.97 14.33 6.58
CA TRP A 94 12.74 14.83 7.18
C TRP A 94 13.02 15.80 8.32
N ARG A 95 12.38 16.95 8.28
CA ARG A 95 12.25 17.91 9.38
C ARG A 95 10.86 17.80 10.02
N THR A 96 9.81 17.78 9.18
CA THR A 96 8.42 17.43 9.52
C THR A 96 7.85 16.53 8.42
N GLU A 97 6.58 16.16 8.48
CA GLU A 97 5.93 15.41 7.41
C GLU A 97 5.80 16.22 6.11
N GLU A 98 5.67 17.55 6.22
CA GLU A 98 5.48 18.47 5.10
C GLU A 98 6.79 19.14 4.66
N ASP A 99 7.82 19.15 5.52
CA ASP A 99 9.11 19.79 5.26
C ASP A 99 10.24 18.77 5.25
N TYR A 100 10.75 18.47 4.06
CA TYR A 100 11.82 17.50 3.83
C TYR A 100 12.60 17.79 2.56
N ASP A 101 13.87 17.38 2.53
CA ASP A 101 14.71 17.43 1.36
C ASP A 101 14.61 16.09 0.60
N GLN A 102 14.14 16.17 -0.65
CA GLN A 102 14.02 14.99 -1.50
C GLN A 102 15.39 14.60 -2.07
N HIS A 103 15.76 13.34 -1.88
CA HIS A 103 16.94 12.76 -2.51
C HIS A 103 16.64 11.33 -2.97
N TRP A 104 16.69 11.12 -4.28
CA TRP A 104 16.55 9.82 -4.92
C TRP A 104 17.91 9.41 -5.46
N GLU A 105 18.33 8.18 -5.17
CA GLU A 105 19.62 7.68 -5.60
C GLU A 105 19.54 6.26 -6.18
N THR A 106 20.64 5.81 -6.79
CA THR A 106 20.86 4.41 -7.14
C THR A 106 21.96 3.87 -6.25
N ARG A 107 21.69 2.73 -5.59
CA ARG A 107 22.64 2.10 -4.69
C ARG A 107 22.88 0.63 -5.09
N ARG A 108 24.11 0.17 -4.90
CA ARG A 108 24.49 -1.21 -5.19
C ARG A 108 24.76 -1.94 -3.88
N TYR A 109 24.31 -3.18 -3.81
CA TYR A 109 24.50 -4.05 -2.66
C TYR A 109 25.08 -5.39 -3.12
N ASP A 110 26.06 -5.91 -2.37
CA ASP A 110 26.60 -7.25 -2.59
C ASP A 110 25.75 -8.26 -1.79
N LEU A 111 25.07 -9.16 -2.48
CA LEU A 111 24.23 -10.21 -1.89
C LEU A 111 25.02 -11.20 -1.02
N ALA A 112 26.33 -11.35 -1.28
CA ALA A 112 27.22 -12.17 -0.45
C ALA A 112 27.51 -11.51 0.91
N LYS A 113 27.21 -10.22 1.06
CA LYS A 113 27.40 -9.43 2.28
C LYS A 113 26.15 -9.28 3.13
N VAL A 114 25.03 -9.86 2.73
CA VAL A 114 23.80 -9.89 3.56
C VAL A 114 24.09 -10.62 4.86
N THR A 115 23.80 -9.99 5.98
CA THR A 115 24.03 -10.53 7.34
C THR A 115 22.75 -10.94 8.04
N GLY A 116 21.61 -10.35 7.68
CA GLY A 116 20.32 -10.61 8.32
C GLY A 116 19.21 -9.71 7.81
N ALA A 117 18.07 -9.80 8.47
CA ALA A 117 16.93 -8.93 8.26
C ALA A 117 16.29 -8.56 9.60
N ASP A 118 15.81 -7.35 9.69
CA ASP A 118 15.11 -6.79 10.83
C ASP A 118 13.71 -6.35 10.41
N ILE A 119 12.76 -6.37 11.35
CA ILE A 119 11.41 -5.81 11.16
C ILE A 119 11.26 -4.60 12.07
N PHE A 120 10.76 -3.50 11.50
CA PHE A 120 10.24 -2.39 12.28
C PHE A 120 8.71 -2.44 12.25
N LEU A 121 8.10 -2.36 13.43
CA LEU A 121 6.66 -2.13 13.59
C LEU A 121 6.45 -0.71 14.09
N SER A 122 5.86 0.12 13.27
CA SER A 122 5.54 1.51 13.60
C SER A 122 4.08 1.65 13.95
N TYR A 123 3.79 1.87 15.22
CA TYR A 123 2.43 1.98 15.77
C TYR A 123 1.94 3.41 15.63
N TRP A 124 0.91 3.63 14.84
CA TRP A 124 0.35 4.95 14.55
C TRP A 124 -1.08 5.15 15.07
N SER A 125 -1.76 4.09 15.51
CA SER A 125 -3.11 4.15 16.08
C SER A 125 -3.25 3.17 17.25
N GLY A 126 -2.51 3.43 18.32
CA GLY A 126 -2.44 2.54 19.48
C GLY A 126 -1.73 1.21 19.16
N GLU A 127 -1.76 0.25 20.08
CA GLU A 127 -1.05 -1.03 19.93
C GLU A 127 -1.69 -2.04 18.97
N ALA A 128 -2.90 -1.73 18.46
CA ALA A 128 -3.66 -2.65 17.60
C ALA A 128 -3.28 -2.53 16.11
N ILE A 129 -2.70 -1.40 15.69
CA ILE A 129 -2.42 -1.14 14.27
C ILE A 129 -0.99 -0.64 14.12
N ALA A 130 -0.17 -1.43 13.44
CA ALA A 130 1.21 -1.09 13.13
C ALA A 130 1.46 -1.17 11.62
N HIS A 131 2.33 -0.30 11.15
CA HIS A 131 2.92 -0.39 9.82
C HIS A 131 4.20 -1.20 9.89
N LEU A 132 4.37 -2.15 8.96
CA LEU A 132 5.50 -3.06 8.92
C LEU A 132 6.52 -2.61 7.87
N LEU A 133 7.78 -2.52 8.28
CA LEU A 133 8.94 -2.28 7.43
C LEU A 133 9.89 -3.47 7.56
N VAL A 134 10.57 -3.84 6.47
CA VAL A 134 11.61 -4.88 6.50
C VAL A 134 12.94 -4.25 6.09
N SER A 135 13.94 -4.37 6.94
CA SER A 135 15.28 -3.82 6.75
C SER A 135 16.31 -4.94 6.62
N PHE A 136 17.04 -4.95 5.53
CA PHE A 136 18.12 -5.91 5.27
C PHE A 136 19.45 -5.32 5.67
N THR A 137 20.22 -6.08 6.44
CA THR A 137 21.53 -5.66 6.96
C THR A 137 22.67 -6.29 6.15
N PHE A 138 23.75 -5.53 6.00
CA PHE A 138 24.94 -5.91 5.23
C PHE A 138 26.19 -5.69 6.09
N SER A 139 27.25 -6.46 5.80
CA SER A 139 28.53 -6.33 6.52
C SER A 139 29.40 -5.17 6.01
N ASP A 140 29.13 -4.65 4.82
CA ASP A 140 29.94 -3.64 4.13
C ASP A 140 29.15 -2.42 3.67
N SER A 141 27.86 -2.35 3.96
CA SER A 141 26.96 -1.32 3.48
C SER A 141 25.92 -0.93 4.54
N VAL A 142 25.30 0.22 4.36
CA VAL A 142 24.14 0.65 5.16
C VAL A 142 22.92 -0.22 4.86
N PRO A 143 21.99 -0.38 5.81
CA PRO A 143 20.79 -1.17 5.61
C PRO A 143 19.95 -0.69 4.43
N LEU A 144 19.26 -1.64 3.80
CA LEU A 144 18.23 -1.41 2.78
C LEU A 144 16.87 -1.76 3.34
N THR A 145 15.98 -0.76 3.44
CA THR A 145 14.67 -0.95 4.03
C THR A 145 13.58 -0.86 2.97
N PHE A 146 12.65 -1.81 3.01
CA PHE A 146 11.47 -1.80 2.18
C PHE A 146 10.21 -1.52 2.99
N SER A 147 9.31 -0.76 2.39
CA SER A 147 7.96 -0.51 2.86
C SER A 147 6.96 -0.74 1.75
N ILE A 148 5.79 -1.26 2.11
CA ILE A 148 4.64 -1.37 1.22
C ILE A 148 3.66 -0.28 1.64
N GLU A 149 3.41 0.65 0.74
CA GLU A 149 2.68 1.88 1.02
C GLU A 149 1.37 1.95 0.21
N VAL A 150 0.43 2.67 0.77
CA VAL A 150 -0.73 3.19 0.03
C VAL A 150 -0.24 4.31 -0.88
N ARG A 151 -0.30 4.11 -2.19
CA ARG A 151 0.13 5.12 -3.16
C ARG A 151 -0.98 6.13 -3.39
N ARG A 152 -0.81 7.32 -2.84
CA ARG A 152 -1.79 8.42 -2.91
C ARG A 152 -1.48 9.39 -4.03
N GLU A 153 -2.52 9.87 -4.69
CA GLU A 153 -2.45 11.03 -5.57
C GLU A 153 -2.38 12.33 -4.74
N LYS A 154 -1.87 13.42 -5.34
CA LYS A 154 -1.91 14.74 -4.69
C LYS A 154 -3.35 15.15 -4.40
N GLY A 155 -3.59 15.59 -3.18
CA GLY A 155 -4.92 15.98 -2.72
C GLY A 155 -5.81 14.82 -2.26
N GLU A 156 -5.33 13.57 -2.27
CA GLU A 156 -6.04 12.46 -1.67
C GLU A 156 -5.74 12.34 -0.18
N ASP A 157 -6.81 12.30 0.62
CA ASP A 157 -6.73 11.97 2.02
C ASP A 157 -6.60 10.45 2.21
N TRP A 158 -5.83 10.06 3.22
CA TRP A 158 -5.72 8.66 3.59
C TRP A 158 -6.94 8.20 4.40
N SER A 159 -7.48 7.04 4.03
CA SER A 159 -8.53 6.37 4.77
C SER A 159 -8.37 4.86 4.71
N ALA A 160 -8.30 4.20 5.87
CA ALA A 160 -8.24 2.75 5.94
C ALA A 160 -9.47 2.08 5.31
N LEU A 161 -10.65 2.73 5.42
CA LEU A 161 -11.88 2.21 4.82
C LEU A 161 -11.89 2.35 3.29
N ALA A 162 -11.33 3.43 2.74
CA ALA A 162 -11.23 3.60 1.29
C ALA A 162 -10.40 2.50 0.62
N GLY A 163 -9.39 1.97 1.32
CA GLY A 163 -8.56 0.87 0.85
C GLY A 163 -9.34 -0.44 0.54
N PHE A 164 -10.59 -0.60 1.01
CA PHE A 164 -11.44 -1.74 0.62
C PHE A 164 -12.08 -1.59 -0.76
N PHE A 165 -12.06 -0.37 -1.33
CA PHE A 165 -12.87 -0.02 -2.49
C PHE A 165 -12.06 0.35 -3.74
N ARG A 166 -10.83 -0.12 -3.88
CA ARG A 166 -9.92 0.21 -4.99
C ARG A 166 -9.67 1.72 -5.10
N SER A 167 -9.52 2.39 -3.97
CA SER A 167 -9.24 3.82 -3.94
C SER A 167 -7.77 4.15 -4.13
N TYR A 168 -6.89 3.21 -3.79
CA TYR A 168 -5.44 3.44 -3.80
C TYR A 168 -4.71 2.32 -4.53
N GLU A 169 -3.69 2.69 -5.29
CA GLU A 169 -2.69 1.76 -5.78
C GLU A 169 -1.70 1.38 -4.66
N MET A 170 -1.04 0.25 -4.86
CA MET A 170 0.06 -0.20 -4.02
C MET A 170 1.38 0.38 -4.53
N ALA A 171 2.27 0.76 -3.62
CA ALA A 171 3.65 1.12 -3.94
C ALA A 171 4.62 0.40 -3.02
N TYR A 172 5.77 0.02 -3.56
CA TYR A 172 6.96 -0.23 -2.76
C TYR A 172 7.79 1.05 -2.64
N VAL A 173 8.34 1.24 -1.47
CA VAL A 173 9.41 2.19 -1.21
C VAL A 173 10.66 1.40 -0.83
N ALA A 174 11.71 1.53 -1.61
CA ALA A 174 13.06 1.14 -1.20
C ALA A 174 13.74 2.38 -0.64
N ALA A 175 14.24 2.33 0.59
CA ALA A 175 14.76 3.50 1.26
C ALA A 175 16.02 3.21 2.09
N ASP A 176 16.78 4.27 2.35
CA ASP A 176 17.71 4.29 3.46
C ASP A 176 16.94 4.15 4.78
N GLU A 177 17.43 3.32 5.69
CA GLU A 177 16.76 3.08 6.98
C GLU A 177 16.55 4.39 7.76
N ARG A 178 17.52 5.30 7.71
CA ARG A 178 17.43 6.62 8.33
C ARG A 178 16.27 7.45 7.77
N ASP A 179 15.99 7.37 6.46
CA ASP A 179 14.86 8.07 5.84
C ASP A 179 13.54 7.51 6.39
N ILE A 180 13.30 6.22 6.13
CA ILE A 180 11.96 5.67 6.30
C ILE A 180 11.61 5.42 7.78
N VAL A 181 12.58 5.03 8.61
CA VAL A 181 12.39 4.92 10.06
C VAL A 181 12.39 6.31 10.70
N GLY A 182 13.22 7.23 10.22
CA GLY A 182 13.25 8.63 10.68
C GLY A 182 11.93 9.36 10.42
N LEU A 183 11.29 9.14 9.28
CA LEU A 183 9.94 9.64 9.01
C LEU A 183 8.96 9.20 10.11
N ARG A 184 8.98 7.91 10.47
CA ARG A 184 8.05 7.35 11.47
C ARG A 184 8.35 7.90 12.87
N THR A 185 9.61 7.81 13.31
CA THR A 185 9.99 8.13 14.69
C THR A 185 10.12 9.63 14.97
N HIS A 186 10.69 10.40 14.03
CA HIS A 186 11.02 11.81 14.26
C HIS A 186 9.99 12.78 13.70
N ALA A 187 9.53 12.59 12.44
CA ALA A 187 8.54 13.48 11.85
C ALA A 187 7.12 13.17 12.36
N ARG A 188 6.70 11.90 12.33
CA ARG A 188 5.34 11.46 12.73
C ARG A 188 5.18 11.17 14.22
N LYS A 189 6.28 11.03 14.96
CA LYS A 189 6.26 10.69 16.39
C LYS A 189 5.57 9.36 16.72
N GLU A 190 5.60 8.41 15.77
CA GLU A 190 5.06 7.07 15.96
C GLU A 190 5.97 6.24 16.90
N ASP A 191 5.39 5.27 17.63
CA ASP A 191 6.14 4.29 18.41
C ASP A 191 6.67 3.20 17.47
N ALA A 192 7.93 3.31 17.07
CA ALA A 192 8.57 2.33 16.19
C ALA A 192 9.44 1.37 17.00
N ARG A 193 9.15 0.07 16.88
CA ARG A 193 9.86 -1.01 17.59
C ARG A 193 10.60 -1.88 16.60
N LEU A 194 11.88 -2.16 16.89
CA LEU A 194 12.75 -3.03 16.11
C LEU A 194 12.67 -4.47 16.62
N PHE A 195 12.52 -5.41 15.70
CA PHE A 195 12.59 -6.85 15.96
C PHE A 195 13.59 -7.51 15.02
N ARG A 196 14.66 -8.05 15.59
CA ARG A 196 15.63 -8.79 14.82
C ARG A 196 15.10 -10.17 14.47
N LEU A 197 15.11 -10.52 13.19
CA LEU A 197 14.69 -11.85 12.77
C LEU A 197 15.78 -12.88 13.05
N SER A 198 15.36 -14.06 13.52
CA SER A 198 16.24 -15.22 13.67
C SER A 198 16.48 -15.92 12.31
N ALA A 199 16.73 -15.12 11.28
CA ALA A 199 16.98 -15.60 9.92
C ALA A 199 18.49 -15.72 9.68
N SER A 200 18.90 -16.83 9.09
CA SER A 200 20.28 -16.96 8.62
C SER A 200 20.56 -15.97 7.47
N PRO A 201 21.83 -15.62 7.19
CA PRO A 201 22.16 -14.76 6.05
C PRO A 201 21.60 -15.26 4.71
N ARG A 202 21.55 -16.58 4.53
CA ARG A 202 20.95 -17.19 3.34
C ARG A 202 19.45 -16.92 3.27
N GLN A 203 18.70 -17.13 4.35
CA GLN A 203 17.26 -16.86 4.38
C GLN A 203 16.96 -15.36 4.19
N ALA A 204 17.77 -14.47 4.77
CA ALA A 204 17.64 -13.04 4.56
C ALA A 204 17.91 -12.65 3.09
N ARG A 205 18.92 -13.27 2.45
CA ARG A 205 19.20 -13.11 1.02
C ARG A 205 18.02 -13.60 0.17
N ASP A 206 17.49 -14.78 0.45
CA ASP A 206 16.37 -15.36 -0.30
C ASP A 206 15.14 -14.46 -0.18
N LEU A 207 14.84 -13.92 1.01
CA LEU A 207 13.77 -12.95 1.23
C LEU A 207 14.02 -11.64 0.47
N LEU A 208 15.26 -11.11 0.45
CA LEU A 208 15.62 -9.92 -0.30
C LEU A 208 15.37 -10.11 -1.81
N LEU A 209 15.70 -11.28 -2.35
CA LEU A 209 15.45 -11.62 -3.75
C LEU A 209 13.95 -11.77 -4.05
N ALA A 210 13.15 -12.30 -3.12
CA ALA A 210 11.70 -12.35 -3.24
C ALA A 210 11.10 -10.91 -3.30
N TYR A 211 11.57 -10.01 -2.42
CA TYR A 211 11.21 -8.58 -2.51
C TYR A 211 11.58 -7.97 -3.86
N ALA A 212 12.80 -8.25 -4.36
CA ALA A 212 13.25 -7.73 -5.65
C ALA A 212 12.34 -8.19 -6.81
N GLY A 213 11.92 -9.47 -6.78
CA GLY A 213 10.98 -10.02 -7.75
C GLY A 213 9.63 -9.31 -7.71
N ASP A 214 8.99 -9.24 -6.51
CA ASP A 214 7.66 -8.64 -6.38
C ASP A 214 7.64 -7.13 -6.66
N ILE A 215 8.73 -6.41 -6.33
CA ILE A 215 8.91 -4.99 -6.68
C ILE A 215 8.91 -4.81 -8.21
N ASN A 216 9.67 -5.63 -8.94
CA ASN A 216 9.73 -5.56 -10.39
C ASN A 216 8.40 -5.98 -11.04
N ASP A 217 7.71 -6.98 -10.48
CA ASP A 217 6.39 -7.39 -10.92
C ASP A 217 5.35 -6.26 -10.72
N LEU A 218 5.39 -5.56 -9.57
CA LEU A 218 4.54 -4.39 -9.35
C LEU A 218 4.88 -3.26 -10.32
N ALA A 219 6.16 -3.00 -10.58
CA ALA A 219 6.58 -1.98 -11.54
C ALA A 219 6.11 -2.29 -12.97
N ALA A 220 6.07 -3.56 -13.36
CA ALA A 220 5.55 -4.01 -14.65
C ALA A 220 4.01 -4.01 -14.71
N LYS A 221 3.35 -4.35 -13.60
CA LYS A 221 1.89 -4.50 -13.54
C LYS A 221 1.36 -3.86 -12.25
N PRO A 222 0.73 -2.67 -12.33
CA PRO A 222 0.18 -2.00 -11.16
C PRO A 222 -0.86 -2.87 -10.46
N ARG A 223 -0.92 -2.75 -9.13
CA ARG A 223 -1.85 -3.47 -8.26
C ARG A 223 -2.59 -2.51 -7.33
N TRP A 224 -3.85 -2.85 -7.01
CA TRP A 224 -4.57 -2.14 -5.97
C TRP A 224 -4.02 -2.48 -4.58
N TYR A 225 -3.88 -1.46 -3.74
CA TYR A 225 -3.79 -1.67 -2.30
C TYR A 225 -5.15 -2.12 -1.77
N ASN A 226 -5.15 -3.07 -0.85
CA ASN A 226 -6.37 -3.47 -0.15
C ASN A 226 -6.06 -3.69 1.32
N THR A 227 -6.81 -3.04 2.18
CA THR A 227 -6.60 -3.04 3.64
C THR A 227 -6.59 -4.44 4.28
N LEU A 228 -7.28 -5.43 3.69
CA LEU A 228 -7.29 -6.81 4.20
C LEU A 228 -6.38 -7.77 3.46
N THR A 229 -6.31 -7.67 2.13
CA THR A 229 -5.71 -8.73 1.30
C THR A 229 -4.38 -8.37 0.67
N THR A 230 -4.07 -7.07 0.56
CA THR A 230 -2.86 -6.59 -0.13
C THR A 230 -2.32 -5.36 0.59
N ASN A 231 -1.78 -5.56 1.78
CA ASN A 231 -1.23 -4.53 2.67
C ASN A 231 0.20 -4.87 3.10
N CYS A 232 0.81 -4.01 3.91
CA CYS A 232 2.19 -4.15 4.37
C CYS A 232 2.49 -5.47 5.11
N THR A 233 1.49 -6.10 5.71
CA THR A 233 1.66 -7.37 6.43
C THR A 233 1.37 -8.58 5.53
N THR A 234 0.25 -8.56 4.80
CA THR A 234 -0.18 -9.71 3.99
C THR A 234 0.75 -9.97 2.81
N VAL A 235 1.28 -8.93 2.16
CA VAL A 235 2.25 -9.10 1.08
C VAL A 235 3.54 -9.72 1.62
N VAL A 236 4.07 -9.23 2.75
CA VAL A 236 5.28 -9.78 3.37
C VAL A 236 5.11 -11.24 3.79
N TYR A 237 3.90 -11.62 4.23
CA TYR A 237 3.61 -13.02 4.58
C TYR A 237 3.65 -13.97 3.37
N HIS A 238 3.42 -13.47 2.18
CA HIS A 238 3.41 -14.25 0.94
C HIS A 238 4.75 -14.27 0.19
N LEU A 239 5.73 -13.44 0.59
CA LEU A 239 7.11 -13.45 0.08
C LEU A 239 7.94 -14.55 0.72
#